data_b060632fa3a4e2f5283f7684e516ddeb
#
_entry.id   b060632fa3a4e2f5283f7684e516ddeb
#
_cell.length_a   1.000
_cell.length_b   1.000
_cell.length_c   1.000
_cell.angle_alpha   90.00
_cell.angle_beta   90.00
_cell.angle_gamma   90.00
#
_symmetry.space_group_name_H-M   'P 1'
#
loop_
_entity.id
_entity.type
_entity.pdbx_description
1 polymer ?
#
loop_
_entity_poly.entity_id
_entity_poly.type
_entity_poly.pdbx_seq_one_letter_code
_entity_poly.pdbx_strand_id
1 'polypeptide(L)'
;SVFREAAEGVRWLAGHRVVGSLALLGGLASVGYMLPFSVLVLFAGERLGLDAAGYGVLLAASALGGLAGSAIAAPLRARLGSRWTIAAALALGAASLAGLALTRDPIVAGILLALYILHAVVWSICATTLRQRLVPADLLGRVGAAGRVVSLLGLAAGSALGGALATSEIALPTLAGAVVFAGCAALAVFALRGPVDRAAAA
;
A
#
# COMPACT_ATOMS: atom_id res chain seq x y z
N SER A 1 14.51 25.35 13.35
CA SER A 1 13.26 24.98 14.06
C SER A 1 12.60 23.84 13.34
N VAL A 2 11.96 22.96 14.07
CA VAL A 2 11.27 21.75 13.54
C VAL A 2 10.32 22.08 12.39
N PHE A 3 9.59 23.19 12.48
CA PHE A 3 8.68 23.66 11.42
C PHE A 3 9.42 24.03 10.12
N ARG A 4 10.61 24.63 10.22
CA ARG A 4 11.41 24.99 9.05
C ARG A 4 11.95 23.73 8.36
N GLU A 5 12.41 22.76 9.13
CA GLU A 5 12.91 21.49 8.61
C GLU A 5 11.79 20.66 7.96
N ALA A 6 10.59 20.64 8.55
CA ALA A 6 9.42 20.02 7.97
C ALA A 6 9.02 20.69 6.64
N ALA A 7 8.98 22.03 6.61
CA ALA A 7 8.69 22.79 5.39
C ALA A 7 9.73 22.55 4.28
N GLU A 8 11.00 22.40 4.64
CA GLU A 8 12.07 22.07 3.69
C GLU A 8 11.88 20.68 3.08
N GLY A 9 11.57 19.67 3.91
CA GLY A 9 11.25 18.32 3.44
C GLY A 9 10.06 18.29 2.50
N VAL A 10 8.97 18.99 2.83
CA VAL A 10 7.77 19.11 1.97
C VAL A 10 8.10 19.82 0.66
N ARG A 11 8.85 20.92 0.70
CA ARG A 11 9.23 21.67 -0.50
C ARG A 11 10.11 20.85 -1.43
N TRP A 12 11.08 20.13 -0.88
CA TRP A 12 11.93 19.24 -1.66
C TRP A 12 11.12 18.11 -2.32
N LEU A 13 10.21 17.52 -1.55
CA LEU A 13 9.31 16.45 -2.01
C LEU A 13 8.40 16.93 -3.15
N ALA A 14 7.84 18.13 -3.06
CA ALA A 14 7.03 18.74 -4.11
C ALA A 14 7.84 19.08 -5.38
N GLY A 15 9.12 19.41 -5.22
CA GLY A 15 10.03 19.74 -6.34
C GLY A 15 10.61 18.50 -7.05
N HIS A 16 10.61 17.32 -6.40
CA HIS A 16 11.22 16.12 -6.97
C HIS A 16 10.18 15.15 -7.52
N ARG A 17 9.98 15.15 -8.84
CA ARG A 17 8.91 14.41 -9.52
C ARG A 17 8.75 12.95 -9.07
N VAL A 18 9.82 12.15 -9.00
CA VAL A 18 9.74 10.72 -8.66
C VAL A 18 9.43 10.52 -7.18
N VAL A 19 10.13 11.22 -6.29
CA VAL A 19 9.94 11.07 -4.84
C VAL A 19 8.59 11.65 -4.41
N GLY A 20 8.16 12.76 -5.01
CA GLY A 20 6.82 13.32 -4.83
C GLY A 20 5.72 12.34 -5.28
N SER A 21 5.92 11.69 -6.43
CA SER A 21 4.99 10.64 -6.89
C SER A 21 4.97 9.44 -5.94
N LEU A 22 6.10 9.02 -5.38
CA LEU A 22 6.16 7.96 -4.37
C LEU A 22 5.43 8.35 -3.08
N ALA A 23 5.54 9.60 -2.64
CA ALA A 23 4.82 10.08 -1.46
C ALA A 23 3.30 10.15 -1.70
N LEU A 24 2.88 10.61 -2.87
CA LEU A 24 1.47 10.61 -3.27
C LEU A 24 0.92 9.17 -3.35
N LEU A 25 1.64 8.27 -4.01
CA LEU A 25 1.29 6.84 -4.05
C LEU A 25 1.22 6.25 -2.64
N GLY A 26 2.16 6.61 -1.75
CA GLY A 26 2.15 6.19 -0.34
C GLY A 26 0.91 6.68 0.42
N GLY A 27 0.51 7.92 0.22
CA GLY A 27 -0.72 8.49 0.79
C GLY A 27 -1.97 7.78 0.28
N LEU A 28 -2.11 7.64 -1.03
CA LEU A 28 -3.25 6.95 -1.65
C LEU A 28 -3.30 5.46 -1.26
N ALA A 29 -2.14 4.77 -1.27
CA ALA A 29 -2.05 3.39 -0.82
C ALA A 29 -2.44 3.24 0.66
N SER A 30 -2.12 4.23 1.50
CA SER A 30 -2.54 4.26 2.91
C SER A 30 -4.06 4.40 3.06
N VAL A 31 -4.72 5.21 2.21
CA VAL A 31 -6.19 5.26 2.13
C VAL A 31 -6.73 3.89 1.74
N GLY A 32 -6.24 3.32 0.62
CA GLY A 32 -6.68 2.02 0.11
C GLY A 32 -6.45 0.88 1.11
N TYR A 33 -5.37 0.95 1.89
CA TYR A 33 -5.08 -0.01 2.95
C TYR A 33 -6.09 0.08 4.09
N MET A 34 -6.37 1.28 4.57
CA MET A 34 -7.17 1.44 5.77
C MET A 34 -8.68 1.32 5.52
N LEU A 35 -9.14 1.53 4.28
CA LEU A 35 -10.53 1.33 3.89
C LEU A 35 -11.08 -0.04 4.35
N PRO A 36 -10.53 -1.20 3.92
CA PRO A 36 -11.00 -2.51 4.38
C PRO A 36 -10.58 -2.82 5.82
N PHE A 37 -9.38 -2.40 6.25
CA PHE A 37 -8.86 -2.77 7.57
C PHE A 37 -9.63 -2.15 8.72
N SER A 38 -10.21 -0.97 8.54
CA SER A 38 -11.01 -0.30 9.58
C SER A 38 -12.26 -1.08 9.98
N VAL A 39 -12.75 -1.97 9.10
CA VAL A 39 -13.98 -2.75 9.29
C VAL A 39 -13.76 -4.26 9.12
N LEU A 40 -12.51 -4.71 9.01
CA LEU A 40 -12.18 -6.09 8.67
C LEU A 40 -12.75 -7.11 9.67
N VAL A 41 -12.81 -6.78 10.94
CA VAL A 41 -13.40 -7.66 11.97
C VAL A 41 -14.90 -7.85 11.75
N LEU A 42 -15.61 -6.79 11.37
CA LEU A 42 -17.05 -6.85 11.04
C LEU A 42 -17.27 -7.65 9.76
N PHE A 43 -16.46 -7.37 8.74
CA PHE A 43 -16.48 -8.11 7.48
C PHE A 43 -16.27 -9.63 7.72
N ALA A 44 -15.31 -10.01 8.56
CA ALA A 44 -15.04 -11.39 8.90
C ALA A 44 -16.24 -12.07 9.61
N GLY A 45 -16.88 -11.37 10.53
CA GLY A 45 -18.08 -11.89 11.22
C GLY A 45 -19.30 -11.99 10.31
N GLU A 46 -19.66 -10.88 9.65
CA GLU A 46 -20.91 -10.79 8.91
C GLU A 46 -20.88 -11.51 7.56
N ARG A 47 -19.73 -11.45 6.85
CA ARG A 47 -19.65 -11.98 5.49
C ARG A 47 -19.01 -13.36 5.39
N LEU A 48 -18.03 -13.65 6.27
CA LEU A 48 -17.33 -14.94 6.27
C LEU A 48 -17.83 -15.88 7.38
N GLY A 49 -18.70 -15.41 8.28
CA GLY A 49 -19.22 -16.20 9.39
C GLY A 49 -18.17 -16.61 10.43
N LEU A 50 -17.07 -15.86 10.54
CA LEU A 50 -15.98 -16.14 11.46
C LEU A 50 -16.25 -15.55 12.85
N ASP A 51 -15.99 -16.34 13.88
CA ASP A 51 -15.90 -15.86 15.24
C ASP A 51 -14.54 -15.20 15.53
N ALA A 52 -14.31 -14.76 16.76
CA ALA A 52 -13.06 -14.10 17.16
C ALA A 52 -11.82 -14.99 16.95
N ALA A 53 -11.93 -16.31 17.19
CA ALA A 53 -10.84 -17.26 16.98
C ALA A 53 -10.54 -17.43 15.48
N GLY A 54 -11.58 -17.61 14.65
CA GLY A 54 -11.46 -17.69 13.20
C GLY A 54 -10.87 -16.43 12.59
N TYR A 55 -11.24 -15.24 13.08
CA TYR A 55 -10.60 -13.98 12.68
C TYR A 55 -9.11 -13.94 13.04
N GLY A 56 -8.75 -14.40 14.23
CA GLY A 56 -7.35 -14.52 14.65
C GLY A 56 -6.53 -15.42 13.73
N VAL A 57 -7.09 -16.59 13.35
CA VAL A 57 -6.48 -17.51 12.38
C VAL A 57 -6.33 -16.86 11.01
N LEU A 58 -7.36 -16.15 10.53
CA LEU A 58 -7.32 -15.40 9.26
C LEU A 58 -6.16 -14.40 9.23
N LEU A 59 -5.98 -13.61 10.29
CA LEU A 59 -4.87 -12.66 10.41
C LEU A 59 -3.51 -13.36 10.49
N ALA A 60 -3.39 -14.44 11.27
CA ALA A 60 -2.15 -15.19 11.39
C ALA A 60 -1.74 -15.83 10.05
N ALA A 61 -2.69 -16.40 9.30
CA ALA A 61 -2.45 -16.95 7.98
C ALA A 61 -2.01 -15.85 6.98
N SER A 62 -2.62 -14.67 7.06
CA SER A 62 -2.25 -13.55 6.18
C SER A 62 -0.81 -13.05 6.39
N ALA A 63 -0.25 -13.22 7.60
CA ALA A 63 1.13 -12.85 7.90
C ALA A 63 2.16 -13.65 7.07
N LEU A 64 1.82 -14.88 6.62
CA LEU A 64 2.65 -15.65 5.70
C LEU A 64 2.89 -14.92 4.38
N GLY A 65 1.90 -14.15 3.93
CA GLY A 65 2.05 -13.27 2.77
C GLY A 65 3.14 -12.22 2.98
N GLY A 66 3.27 -11.67 4.17
CA GLY A 66 4.33 -10.73 4.53
C GLY A 66 5.72 -11.34 4.47
N LEU A 67 5.87 -12.56 4.98
CA LEU A 67 7.14 -13.33 4.90
C LEU A 67 7.51 -13.60 3.44
N ALA A 68 6.57 -14.12 2.65
CA ALA A 68 6.78 -14.35 1.23
C ALA A 68 7.13 -13.05 0.48
N GLY A 69 6.41 -11.96 0.76
CA GLY A 69 6.66 -10.63 0.17
C GLY A 69 8.07 -10.12 0.44
N SER A 70 8.56 -10.28 1.67
CA SER A 70 9.93 -9.87 2.05
C SER A 70 11.00 -10.68 1.29
N ALA A 71 10.79 -11.98 1.10
CA ALA A 71 11.71 -12.86 0.39
C ALA A 71 11.78 -12.55 -1.12
N ILE A 72 10.62 -12.22 -1.74
CA ILE A 72 10.56 -12.03 -3.21
C ILE A 72 10.79 -10.59 -3.67
N ALA A 73 10.70 -9.57 -2.79
CA ALA A 73 10.77 -8.17 -3.17
C ALA A 73 12.08 -7.81 -3.90
N ALA A 74 13.23 -8.26 -3.35
CA ALA A 74 14.54 -7.96 -3.93
C ALA A 74 14.76 -8.67 -5.29
N PRO A 75 14.56 -10.01 -5.44
CA PRO A 75 14.70 -10.68 -6.72
C PRO A 75 13.69 -10.19 -7.77
N LEU A 76 12.46 -9.85 -7.37
CA LEU A 76 11.46 -9.32 -8.29
C LEU A 76 11.89 -7.95 -8.86
N ARG A 77 12.38 -7.07 -7.96
CA ARG A 77 12.92 -5.77 -8.36
C ARG A 77 14.17 -5.90 -9.26
N ALA A 78 15.03 -6.88 -9.02
CA ALA A 78 16.21 -7.11 -9.84
C ALA A 78 15.85 -7.57 -11.28
N ARG A 79 14.75 -8.33 -11.43
CA ARG A 79 14.29 -8.83 -12.74
C ARG A 79 13.43 -7.84 -13.51
N LEU A 80 12.49 -7.17 -12.85
CA LEU A 80 11.49 -6.31 -13.49
C LEU A 80 11.81 -4.82 -13.40
N GLY A 81 12.77 -4.43 -12.54
CA GLY A 81 13.01 -3.05 -12.17
C GLY A 81 11.98 -2.50 -11.18
N SER A 82 12.31 -1.40 -10.52
CA SER A 82 11.47 -0.83 -9.44
C SER A 82 10.07 -0.42 -9.92
N ARG A 83 9.96 0.18 -11.11
CA ARG A 83 8.70 0.65 -11.68
C ARG A 83 7.68 -0.48 -11.85
N TRP A 84 8.06 -1.53 -12.55
CA TRP A 84 7.16 -2.64 -12.86
C TRP A 84 6.85 -3.49 -11.63
N THR A 85 7.81 -3.65 -10.71
CA THR A 85 7.59 -4.34 -9.44
C THR A 85 6.56 -3.59 -8.59
N ILE A 86 6.66 -2.26 -8.50
CA ILE A 86 5.69 -1.43 -7.78
C ILE A 86 4.31 -1.51 -8.42
N ALA A 87 4.22 -1.36 -9.75
CA ALA A 87 2.94 -1.41 -10.46
C ALA A 87 2.28 -2.80 -10.32
N ALA A 88 3.05 -3.88 -10.48
CA ALA A 88 2.54 -5.25 -10.31
C ALA A 88 2.09 -5.54 -8.88
N ALA A 89 2.85 -5.08 -7.87
CA ALA A 89 2.45 -5.22 -6.48
C ALA A 89 1.12 -4.51 -6.21
N LEU A 90 0.98 -3.24 -6.63
CA LEU A 90 -0.26 -2.47 -6.44
C LEU A 90 -1.45 -3.09 -7.20
N ALA A 91 -1.22 -3.62 -8.41
CA ALA A 91 -2.25 -4.35 -9.17
C ALA A 91 -2.68 -5.64 -8.47
N LEU A 92 -1.72 -6.38 -7.87
CA LEU A 92 -2.03 -7.55 -7.03
C LEU A 92 -2.87 -7.17 -5.83
N GLY A 93 -2.56 -6.04 -5.17
CA GLY A 93 -3.37 -5.51 -4.08
C GLY A 93 -4.80 -5.22 -4.49
N ALA A 94 -4.99 -4.57 -5.65
CA ALA A 94 -6.31 -4.30 -6.23
C ALA A 94 -7.08 -5.60 -6.51
N ALA A 95 -6.46 -6.57 -7.16
CA ALA A 95 -7.09 -7.86 -7.49
C ALA A 95 -7.44 -8.65 -6.22
N SER A 96 -6.56 -8.66 -5.21
CA SER A 96 -6.80 -9.33 -3.94
C SER A 96 -7.99 -8.74 -3.19
N LEU A 97 -8.11 -7.40 -3.11
CA LEU A 97 -9.25 -6.75 -2.48
C LEU A 97 -10.55 -6.95 -3.28
N ALA A 98 -10.50 -6.90 -4.61
CA ALA A 98 -11.66 -7.16 -5.45
C ALA A 98 -12.18 -8.60 -5.22
N GLY A 99 -11.28 -9.58 -5.20
CA GLY A 99 -11.62 -10.96 -4.88
C GLY A 99 -12.17 -11.12 -3.46
N LEU A 100 -11.55 -10.45 -2.48
CA LEU A 100 -11.98 -10.47 -1.08
C LEU A 100 -13.41 -9.90 -0.91
N ALA A 101 -13.73 -8.82 -1.61
CA ALA A 101 -15.07 -8.23 -1.58
C ALA A 101 -16.15 -9.18 -2.14
N LEU A 102 -15.79 -10.07 -3.07
CA LEU A 102 -16.72 -10.98 -3.73
C LEU A 102 -16.86 -12.32 -3.02
N THR A 103 -15.84 -12.78 -2.29
CA THR A 103 -15.88 -14.09 -1.63
C THR A 103 -16.72 -14.09 -0.35
N ARG A 104 -17.22 -15.29 -0.03
CA ARG A 104 -17.84 -15.64 1.26
C ARG A 104 -17.15 -16.84 1.91
N ASP A 105 -16.14 -17.40 1.22
CA ASP A 105 -15.38 -18.54 1.71
C ASP A 105 -14.20 -18.04 2.55
N PRO A 106 -14.10 -18.44 3.83
CA PRO A 106 -13.03 -17.98 4.72
C PRO A 106 -11.64 -18.46 4.30
N ILE A 107 -11.50 -19.60 3.62
CA ILE A 107 -10.21 -20.10 3.13
C ILE A 107 -9.73 -19.23 1.96
N VAL A 108 -10.63 -18.98 1.01
CA VAL A 108 -10.35 -18.08 -0.12
C VAL A 108 -10.00 -16.67 0.39
N ALA A 109 -10.76 -16.18 1.37
CA ALA A 109 -10.48 -14.89 2.01
C ALA A 109 -9.09 -14.85 2.67
N GLY A 110 -8.67 -15.92 3.33
CA GLY A 110 -7.34 -16.05 3.92
C GLY A 110 -6.22 -15.97 2.88
N ILE A 111 -6.37 -16.67 1.76
CA ILE A 111 -5.42 -16.63 0.64
C ILE A 111 -5.35 -15.22 0.04
N LEU A 112 -6.49 -14.60 -0.22
CA LEU A 112 -6.55 -13.25 -0.78
C LEU A 112 -5.96 -12.21 0.17
N LEU A 113 -6.19 -12.35 1.47
CA LEU A 113 -5.61 -11.47 2.47
C LEU A 113 -4.09 -11.67 2.59
N ALA A 114 -3.59 -12.91 2.46
CA ALA A 114 -2.15 -13.18 2.40
C ALA A 114 -1.51 -12.55 1.15
N LEU A 115 -2.13 -12.64 -0.03
CA LEU A 115 -1.68 -11.95 -1.24
C LEU A 115 -1.73 -10.42 -1.08
N TYR A 116 -2.73 -9.91 -0.39
CA TYR A 116 -2.84 -8.51 -0.07
C TYR A 116 -1.72 -8.02 0.87
N ILE A 117 -1.35 -8.78 1.89
CA ILE A 117 -0.20 -8.43 2.76
C ILE A 117 1.11 -8.57 1.99
N LEU A 118 1.25 -9.59 1.13
CA LEU A 118 2.41 -9.75 0.26
C LEU A 118 2.65 -8.50 -0.60
N HIS A 119 1.61 -8.00 -1.28
CA HIS A 119 1.76 -6.79 -2.12
C HIS A 119 2.19 -5.59 -1.30
N ALA A 120 1.62 -5.41 -0.10
CA ALA A 120 1.94 -4.28 0.77
C ALA A 120 3.42 -4.27 1.20
N VAL A 121 3.97 -5.45 1.51
CA VAL A 121 5.39 -5.61 1.87
C VAL A 121 6.28 -5.35 0.66
N VAL A 122 5.98 -5.93 -0.51
CA VAL A 122 6.75 -5.71 -1.76
C VAL A 122 6.76 -4.23 -2.14
N TRP A 123 5.58 -3.58 -2.14
CA TRP A 123 5.44 -2.15 -2.38
C TRP A 123 6.31 -1.32 -1.41
N SER A 124 6.18 -1.59 -0.10
CA SER A 124 6.89 -0.85 0.96
C SER A 124 8.41 -0.94 0.82
N ILE A 125 8.94 -2.15 0.58
CA ILE A 125 10.38 -2.38 0.38
C ILE A 125 10.86 -1.64 -0.87
N CYS A 126 10.17 -1.77 -2.00
CA CYS A 126 10.57 -1.14 -3.26
C CYS A 126 10.51 0.39 -3.17
N ALA A 127 9.44 0.96 -2.60
CA ALA A 127 9.28 2.39 -2.43
C ALA A 127 10.34 2.98 -1.49
N THR A 128 10.62 2.30 -0.37
CA THR A 128 11.65 2.72 0.58
C THR A 128 13.04 2.68 -0.02
N THR A 129 13.40 1.58 -0.70
CA THR A 129 14.70 1.46 -1.37
C THR A 129 14.89 2.53 -2.45
N LEU A 130 13.85 2.78 -3.26
CA LEU A 130 13.91 3.79 -4.30
C LEU A 130 14.07 5.20 -3.72
N ARG A 131 13.34 5.52 -2.65
CA ARG A 131 13.49 6.79 -1.93
C ARG A 131 14.90 6.96 -1.37
N GLN A 132 15.46 5.93 -0.73
CA GLN A 132 16.81 5.97 -0.16
C GLN A 132 17.90 6.19 -1.22
N ARG A 133 17.68 5.74 -2.45
CA ARG A 133 18.63 5.95 -3.57
C ARG A 133 18.54 7.33 -4.20
N LEU A 134 17.37 7.97 -4.15
CA LEU A 134 17.11 9.23 -4.85
C LEU A 134 17.23 10.46 -3.96
N VAL A 135 17.12 10.31 -2.63
CA VAL A 135 17.15 11.42 -1.69
C VAL A 135 18.57 11.55 -1.13
N PRO A 136 19.18 12.77 -1.15
CA PRO A 136 20.45 13.05 -0.48
C PRO A 136 20.43 12.66 0.99
N ALA A 137 21.55 12.15 1.51
CA ALA A 137 21.64 11.60 2.86
C ALA A 137 21.23 12.60 3.98
N ASP A 138 21.56 13.86 3.80
CA ASP A 138 21.22 14.96 4.71
C ASP A 138 19.71 15.31 4.74
N LEU A 139 18.97 14.94 3.69
CA LEU A 139 17.53 15.19 3.56
C LEU A 139 16.66 13.96 3.82
N LEU A 140 17.25 12.74 3.91
CA LEU A 140 16.49 11.50 4.06
C LEU A 140 15.51 11.52 5.23
N GLY A 141 15.92 12.05 6.38
CA GLY A 141 15.06 12.16 7.56
C GLY A 141 13.88 13.10 7.35
N ARG A 142 14.12 14.30 6.78
CA ARG A 142 13.10 15.34 6.55
C ARG A 142 12.09 14.92 5.49
N VAL A 143 12.57 14.38 4.38
CA VAL A 143 11.72 13.85 3.29
C VAL A 143 10.94 12.61 3.75
N GLY A 144 11.60 11.75 4.55
CA GLY A 144 10.94 10.58 5.15
C GLY A 144 9.82 10.98 6.11
N ALA A 145 10.05 11.98 6.97
CA ALA A 145 9.04 12.50 7.88
C ALA A 145 7.85 13.12 7.12
N ALA A 146 8.10 13.92 6.08
CA ALA A 146 7.04 14.51 5.25
C ALA A 146 6.20 13.41 4.58
N GLY A 147 6.82 12.40 3.98
CA GLY A 147 6.11 11.26 3.40
C GLY A 147 5.32 10.45 4.44
N ARG A 148 5.84 10.33 5.67
CA ARG A 148 5.12 9.67 6.77
C ARG A 148 3.85 10.43 7.17
N VAL A 149 3.90 11.76 7.22
CA VAL A 149 2.71 12.60 7.49
C VAL A 149 1.65 12.37 6.42
N VAL A 150 2.03 12.38 5.13
CA VAL A 150 1.09 12.10 4.03
C VAL A 150 0.45 10.72 4.19
N SER A 151 1.24 9.70 4.54
CA SER A 151 0.71 8.35 4.79
C SER A 151 -0.24 8.29 6.00
N LEU A 152 0.09 8.98 7.10
CA LEU A 152 -0.77 9.02 8.29
C LEU A 152 -2.12 9.72 8.01
N LEU A 153 -2.11 10.82 7.25
CA LEU A 153 -3.33 11.47 6.79
C LEU A 153 -4.15 10.53 5.89
N GLY A 154 -3.48 9.77 5.03
CA GLY A 154 -4.12 8.74 4.21
C GLY A 154 -4.78 7.65 5.06
N LEU A 155 -4.10 7.15 6.10
CA LEU A 155 -4.67 6.15 7.02
C LEU A 155 -5.91 6.70 7.74
N ALA A 156 -5.84 7.93 8.26
CA ALA A 156 -6.97 8.58 8.93
C ALA A 156 -8.18 8.74 7.99
N ALA A 157 -7.95 9.25 6.78
CA ALA A 157 -8.98 9.39 5.75
C ALA A 157 -9.57 8.04 5.35
N GLY A 158 -8.72 7.03 5.12
CA GLY A 158 -9.15 5.67 4.79
C GLY A 158 -10.00 5.03 5.87
N SER A 159 -9.63 5.22 7.15
CA SER A 159 -10.41 4.73 8.29
C SER A 159 -11.79 5.38 8.38
N ALA A 160 -11.85 6.71 8.27
CA ALA A 160 -13.11 7.44 8.31
C ALA A 160 -14.05 7.05 7.15
N LEU A 161 -13.51 7.00 5.93
CA LEU A 161 -14.25 6.59 4.73
C LEU A 161 -14.68 5.12 4.80
N GLY A 162 -13.82 4.22 5.32
CA GLY A 162 -14.13 2.81 5.47
C GLY A 162 -15.31 2.59 6.42
N GLY A 163 -15.30 3.25 7.59
CA GLY A 163 -16.44 3.21 8.51
C GLY A 163 -17.71 3.76 7.88
N ALA A 164 -17.63 4.91 7.19
CA ALA A 164 -18.79 5.51 6.54
C ALA A 164 -19.40 4.63 5.44
N LEU A 165 -18.57 4.03 4.58
CA LEU A 165 -19.02 3.14 3.51
C LEU A 165 -19.63 1.85 4.05
N ALA A 166 -19.11 1.32 5.15
CA ALA A 166 -19.60 0.07 5.75
C ALA A 166 -21.02 0.21 6.31
N THR A 167 -21.49 1.42 6.62
CA THR A 167 -22.90 1.63 7.06
C THR A 167 -23.91 1.29 5.98
N SER A 168 -23.52 1.34 4.71
CA SER A 168 -24.38 0.99 3.58
C SER A 168 -24.24 -0.48 3.21
N GLU A 169 -23.02 -0.96 3.02
CA GLU A 169 -22.72 -2.37 2.77
C GLU A 169 -21.29 -2.68 3.22
N ILE A 170 -21.11 -3.77 3.96
CA ILE A 170 -19.83 -4.16 4.57
C ILE A 170 -18.73 -4.47 3.54
N ALA A 171 -19.07 -4.80 2.30
CA ALA A 171 -18.11 -5.06 1.23
C ALA A 171 -17.64 -3.78 0.52
N LEU A 172 -18.36 -2.66 0.63
CA LEU A 172 -18.01 -1.40 -0.07
C LEU A 172 -16.62 -0.86 0.27
N PRO A 173 -16.17 -0.84 1.54
CA PRO A 173 -14.81 -0.40 1.87
C PRO A 173 -13.73 -1.22 1.14
N THR A 174 -13.96 -2.53 1.02
CA THR A 174 -13.03 -3.45 0.35
C THR A 174 -12.99 -3.20 -1.16
N LEU A 175 -14.14 -2.98 -1.80
CA LEU A 175 -14.22 -2.60 -3.21
C LEU A 175 -13.60 -1.24 -3.48
N ALA A 176 -13.87 -0.26 -2.62
CA ALA A 176 -13.27 1.08 -2.73
C ALA A 176 -11.73 1.01 -2.61
N GLY A 177 -11.21 0.19 -1.69
CA GLY A 177 -9.78 -0.10 -1.58
C GLY A 177 -9.20 -0.70 -2.86
N ALA A 178 -9.91 -1.65 -3.50
CA ALA A 178 -9.51 -2.22 -4.78
C ALA A 178 -9.39 -1.16 -5.88
N VAL A 179 -10.36 -0.25 -5.97
CA VAL A 179 -10.35 0.86 -6.94
C VAL A 179 -9.17 1.80 -6.69
N VAL A 180 -8.92 2.16 -5.43
CA VAL A 180 -7.77 3.01 -5.06
C VAL A 180 -6.46 2.34 -5.48
N PHE A 181 -6.25 1.06 -5.20
CA PHE A 181 -5.04 0.34 -5.60
C PHE A 181 -4.91 0.18 -7.11
N ALA A 182 -6.00 -0.02 -7.85
CA ALA A 182 -5.99 -0.03 -9.31
C ALA A 182 -5.54 1.33 -9.87
N GLY A 183 -6.05 2.43 -9.32
CA GLY A 183 -5.60 3.79 -9.64
C GLY A 183 -4.13 4.02 -9.31
N CYS A 184 -3.66 3.53 -8.14
CA CYS A 184 -2.25 3.59 -7.75
C CYS A 184 -1.35 2.78 -8.72
N ALA A 185 -1.77 1.60 -9.15
CA ALA A 185 -1.04 0.79 -10.13
C ALA A 185 -0.89 1.52 -11.46
N ALA A 186 -1.96 2.09 -11.98
CA ALA A 186 -1.93 2.91 -13.19
C ALA A 186 -1.02 4.13 -13.02
N LEU A 187 -1.16 4.88 -11.91
CA LEU A 187 -0.33 6.04 -11.61
C LEU A 187 1.16 5.66 -11.53
N ALA A 188 1.50 4.52 -10.92
CA ALA A 188 2.89 4.04 -10.82
C ALA A 188 3.51 3.81 -12.20
N VAL A 189 2.75 3.24 -13.15
CA VAL A 189 3.20 3.02 -14.53
C VAL A 189 3.54 4.33 -15.23
N PHE A 190 2.78 5.40 -15.01
CA PHE A 190 3.00 6.69 -15.69
C PHE A 190 4.00 7.59 -14.94
N ALA A 191 3.88 7.69 -13.63
CA ALA A 191 4.66 8.62 -12.81
C ALA A 191 6.12 8.20 -12.62
N LEU A 192 6.41 6.89 -12.64
CA LEU A 192 7.75 6.34 -12.44
C LEU A 192 8.52 6.10 -13.75
N ARG A 193 8.04 6.66 -14.89
CA ARG A 193 8.74 6.58 -16.19
C ARG A 193 10.04 7.40 -16.20
N GLY A 194 11.06 6.88 -16.82
CA GLY A 194 12.29 7.58 -17.23
C GLY A 194 13.42 7.61 -16.19
N PRO A 195 13.36 8.33 -15.06
CA PRO A 195 14.49 8.41 -14.12
C PRO A 195 14.78 7.11 -13.38
N VAL A 196 13.74 6.29 -13.14
CA VAL A 196 13.83 5.01 -12.41
C VAL A 196 14.48 3.93 -13.28
N ASP A 197 14.22 3.95 -14.58
CA ASP A 197 14.77 2.98 -15.51
C ASP A 197 16.28 3.20 -15.71
N ARG A 198 16.77 4.45 -15.60
CA ARG A 198 18.20 4.81 -15.65
C ARG A 198 18.98 4.48 -14.38
N ALA A 199 18.34 4.60 -13.21
CA ALA A 199 18.96 4.23 -11.93
C ALA A 199 19.02 2.71 -11.68
N ALA A 200 18.35 1.91 -12.50
CA ALA A 200 18.42 0.45 -12.46
C ALA A 200 19.53 -0.13 -13.37
N ALA A 201 20.07 0.69 -14.28
CA ALA A 201 21.11 0.31 -15.24
C ALA A 201 22.53 0.72 -14.79
N ALA A 202 22.65 1.44 -13.67
CA ALA A 202 23.90 1.82 -13.01
C ALA A 202 24.08 1.05 -11.69
#